data_f8ff0083cb827b8b500f66f60eb26982
#
_entry.id   f8ff0083cb827b8b500f66f60eb26982
#
_cell.length_a   1.000
_cell.length_b   1.000
_cell.length_c   1.000
_cell.angle_alpha   90.00
_cell.angle_beta   90.00
_cell.angle_gamma   90.00
#
_symmetry.space_group_name_H-M   'P 1'
#
loop_
_entity.id
_entity.type
_entity.pdbx_description
1 polymer ?
#
loop_
_entity_poly.entity_id
_entity_poly.type
_entity_poly.pdbx_seq_one_letter_code
_entity_poly.pdbx_strand_id
1 'polypeptide(L)'
;MKAIIYPAVFHKNENNGYWVEFPDLPGCLTEADSLEEAFLMASDALFVYTKDSPQGLPKASDIASLQRQNEDFVSYVKAEPYESENAIVYRIAEEVENGLQEKHFNKNQVAQILGVDRSYLTHIINGNKTPSPDMAKRIGLLLGFDWHVFYAGTV
;
A
#
# COMPACT_ATOMS: atom_id res chain seq x y z
N MET A 1 -1.41 9.17 -14.33
CA MET A 1 -0.61 8.00 -14.76
C MET A 1 -1.44 6.73 -14.57
N LYS A 2 -1.32 5.82 -15.53
CA LYS A 2 -1.94 4.51 -15.34
C LYS A 2 -1.16 3.72 -14.29
N ALA A 3 -1.89 3.03 -13.43
CA ALA A 3 -1.28 2.09 -12.50
C ALA A 3 -0.62 0.93 -13.26
N ILE A 4 0.53 0.49 -12.80
CA ILE A 4 1.19 -0.71 -13.33
C ILE A 4 0.79 -1.87 -12.44
N ILE A 5 0.09 -2.84 -13.04
CA ILE A 5 -0.46 -4.00 -12.32
C ILE A 5 -0.12 -5.25 -13.10
N TYR A 6 0.49 -6.22 -12.43
CA TYR A 6 0.84 -7.52 -13.00
C TYR A 6 0.47 -8.64 -12.04
N PRO A 7 0.10 -9.81 -12.57
CA PRO A 7 -0.13 -10.97 -11.72
C PRO A 7 1.20 -11.54 -11.21
N ALA A 8 1.20 -11.99 -9.97
CA ALA A 8 2.34 -12.58 -9.30
C ALA A 8 1.98 -13.91 -8.67
N VAL A 9 2.95 -14.82 -8.60
CA VAL A 9 2.81 -16.09 -7.91
C VAL A 9 3.62 -16.00 -6.62
N PHE A 10 2.97 -16.23 -5.50
CA PHE A 10 3.56 -16.25 -4.16
C PHE A 10 3.78 -17.70 -3.78
N HIS A 11 5.04 -18.14 -3.84
CA HIS A 11 5.42 -19.51 -3.52
C HIS A 11 5.78 -19.62 -2.06
N LYS A 12 5.05 -20.46 -1.33
CA LYS A 12 5.34 -20.69 0.07
C LYS A 12 6.59 -21.56 0.22
N ASN A 13 7.52 -21.13 1.06
CA ASN A 13 8.73 -21.91 1.35
C ASN A 13 8.58 -22.71 2.65
N GLU A 14 9.59 -23.53 2.96
CA GLU A 14 9.56 -24.46 4.11
C GLU A 14 9.50 -23.74 5.46
N ASN A 15 9.93 -22.49 5.54
CA ASN A 15 10.00 -21.71 6.77
C ASN A 15 8.79 -20.76 6.95
N ASN A 16 7.69 -21.03 6.25
CA ASN A 16 6.49 -20.18 6.23
C ASN A 16 6.69 -18.77 5.67
N GLY A 17 7.82 -18.54 5.00
CA GLY A 17 8.03 -17.37 4.20
C GLY A 17 7.52 -17.57 2.78
N TYR A 18 7.77 -16.59 1.93
CA TYR A 18 7.35 -16.61 0.53
C TYR A 18 8.45 -16.10 -0.37
N TRP A 19 8.56 -16.67 -1.56
CA TRP A 19 9.23 -15.99 -2.66
C TRP A 19 8.19 -15.68 -3.73
N VAL A 20 8.37 -14.56 -4.41
CA VAL A 20 7.38 -14.03 -5.32
C VAL A 20 8.01 -13.86 -6.69
N GLU A 21 7.29 -14.31 -7.72
CA GLU A 21 7.69 -14.06 -9.09
C GLU A 21 6.58 -13.43 -9.89
N PHE A 22 7.00 -12.64 -10.88
CA PHE A 22 6.08 -12.08 -11.88
C PHE A 22 6.34 -12.81 -13.20
N PRO A 23 5.53 -13.80 -13.57
CA PRO A 23 5.80 -14.60 -14.77
C PRO A 23 5.91 -13.78 -16.06
N ASP A 24 5.20 -12.67 -16.16
CA ASP A 24 5.27 -11.79 -17.33
C ASP A 24 6.55 -10.94 -17.39
N LEU A 25 7.27 -10.85 -16.29
CA LEU A 25 8.44 -9.99 -16.14
C LEU A 25 9.65 -10.78 -15.68
N PRO A 26 10.39 -11.42 -16.61
CA PRO A 26 11.56 -12.24 -16.25
C PRO A 26 12.57 -11.45 -15.41
N GLY A 27 12.99 -12.04 -14.29
CA GLY A 27 13.93 -11.42 -13.37
C GLY A 27 13.30 -10.53 -12.31
N CYS A 28 12.00 -10.29 -12.36
CA CYS A 28 11.31 -9.54 -11.31
C CYS A 28 10.91 -10.51 -10.19
N LEU A 29 11.75 -10.62 -9.18
CA LEU A 29 11.62 -11.57 -8.08
C LEU A 29 11.83 -10.87 -6.75
N THR A 30 11.22 -11.40 -5.69
CA THR A 30 11.47 -10.96 -4.32
C THR A 30 11.16 -12.08 -3.35
N GLU A 31 11.49 -11.88 -2.08
CA GLU A 31 11.18 -12.84 -1.01
C GLU A 31 10.84 -12.10 0.28
N ALA A 32 10.13 -12.77 1.17
CA ALA A 32 9.71 -12.20 2.44
C ALA A 32 9.41 -13.32 3.45
N ASP A 33 9.39 -12.95 4.72
CA ASP A 33 9.18 -13.90 5.82
C ASP A 33 7.69 -14.12 6.16
N SER A 34 6.80 -13.31 5.62
CA SER A 34 5.35 -13.43 5.83
C SER A 34 4.60 -13.06 4.55
N LEU A 35 3.32 -13.43 4.48
CA LEU A 35 2.48 -13.10 3.33
C LEU A 35 2.27 -11.58 3.21
N GLU A 36 2.07 -10.90 4.32
CA GLU A 36 1.88 -9.46 4.33
C GLU A 36 3.12 -8.72 3.84
N GLU A 37 4.29 -9.11 4.34
CA GLU A 37 5.56 -8.56 3.87
C GLU A 37 5.79 -8.90 2.40
N ALA A 38 5.40 -10.09 1.96
CA ALA A 38 5.53 -10.50 0.56
C ALA A 38 4.75 -9.58 -0.38
N PHE A 39 3.55 -9.15 -0.01
CA PHE A 39 2.80 -8.17 -0.81
C PHE A 39 3.52 -6.83 -0.89
N LEU A 40 4.06 -6.34 0.22
CA LEU A 40 4.79 -5.08 0.24
C LEU A 40 6.05 -5.17 -0.62
N MET A 41 6.80 -6.25 -0.47
CA MET A 41 8.04 -6.45 -1.23
C MET A 41 7.75 -6.69 -2.71
N ALA A 42 6.65 -7.36 -3.04
CA ALA A 42 6.25 -7.57 -4.43
C ALA A 42 5.90 -6.24 -5.11
N SER A 43 5.15 -5.39 -4.42
CA SER A 43 4.81 -4.06 -4.94
C SER A 43 6.06 -3.21 -5.17
N ASP A 44 7.01 -3.24 -4.25
CA ASP A 44 8.28 -2.53 -4.38
C ASP A 44 9.13 -3.09 -5.51
N ALA A 45 9.26 -4.41 -5.61
CA ALA A 45 10.02 -5.06 -6.68
C ALA A 45 9.46 -4.70 -8.05
N LEU A 46 8.15 -4.71 -8.20
CA LEU A 46 7.48 -4.32 -9.43
C LEU A 46 7.74 -2.86 -9.76
N PHE A 47 7.68 -1.99 -8.75
CA PHE A 47 7.98 -0.57 -8.92
C PHE A 47 9.42 -0.36 -9.41
N VAL A 48 10.38 -0.97 -8.74
CA VAL A 48 11.80 -0.86 -9.12
C VAL A 48 12.06 -1.39 -10.52
N TYR A 49 11.44 -2.52 -10.86
CA TYR A 49 11.60 -3.15 -12.18
C TYR A 49 11.06 -2.26 -13.32
N THR A 50 9.97 -1.53 -13.07
CA THR A 50 9.27 -0.81 -14.12
C THR A 50 9.50 0.70 -14.14
N LYS A 51 10.10 1.28 -13.10
CA LYS A 51 10.22 2.75 -12.93
C LYS A 51 11.00 3.44 -14.03
N ASP A 52 12.06 2.80 -14.52
CA ASP A 52 12.95 3.41 -15.51
C ASP A 52 12.52 3.15 -16.96
N SER A 53 11.62 2.20 -17.17
CA SER A 53 11.16 1.82 -18.51
C SER A 53 9.68 1.44 -18.47
N PRO A 54 8.79 2.39 -18.14
CA PRO A 54 7.37 2.08 -18.07
C PRO A 54 6.73 1.82 -19.43
N GLN A 55 7.42 2.15 -20.51
CA GLN A 55 6.96 1.88 -21.87
C GLN A 55 7.62 0.60 -22.38
N GLY A 56 6.91 -0.14 -23.21
CA GLY A 56 7.41 -1.41 -23.75
C GLY A 56 7.27 -2.59 -22.81
N LEU A 57 6.51 -2.44 -21.73
CA LEU A 57 6.20 -3.55 -20.84
C LEU A 57 5.27 -4.54 -21.56
N PRO A 58 5.43 -5.86 -21.30
CA PRO A 58 4.53 -6.84 -21.90
C PRO A 58 3.11 -6.69 -21.38
N LYS A 59 2.15 -7.22 -22.12
CA LYS A 59 0.77 -7.27 -21.67
C LYS A 59 0.67 -8.21 -20.46
N ALA A 60 -0.05 -7.77 -19.42
CA ALA A 60 -0.27 -8.59 -18.25
C ALA A 60 -1.13 -9.82 -18.61
N SER A 61 -0.71 -10.99 -18.13
CA SER A 61 -1.50 -12.21 -18.26
C SER A 61 -2.73 -12.17 -17.37
N ASP A 62 -3.73 -12.97 -17.71
CA ASP A 62 -4.85 -13.20 -16.82
C ASP A 62 -4.38 -14.08 -15.65
N ILE A 63 -4.75 -13.71 -14.42
CA ILE A 63 -4.38 -14.46 -13.23
C ILE A 63 -4.82 -15.94 -13.33
N ALA A 64 -5.94 -16.21 -13.99
CA ALA A 64 -6.45 -17.57 -14.17
C ALA A 64 -5.54 -18.43 -15.04
N SER A 65 -4.67 -17.83 -15.88
CA SER A 65 -3.75 -18.55 -16.76
C SER A 65 -2.46 -18.96 -16.06
N LEU A 66 -2.18 -18.46 -14.85
CA LEU A 66 -0.94 -18.75 -14.15
C LEU A 66 -0.97 -20.13 -13.50
N GLN A 67 0.13 -20.87 -13.66
CA GLN A 67 0.30 -22.17 -13.01
C GLN A 67 0.77 -21.96 -11.58
N ARG A 68 0.17 -22.71 -10.66
CA ARG A 68 0.55 -22.68 -9.24
C ARG A 68 0.55 -24.10 -8.67
N GLN A 69 1.37 -24.30 -7.66
CA GLN A 69 1.40 -25.54 -6.90
C GLN A 69 0.48 -25.41 -5.67
N ASN A 70 0.27 -26.52 -4.93
CA ASN A 70 -0.77 -26.66 -3.92
C ASN A 70 -0.87 -25.54 -2.89
N GLU A 71 0.25 -24.99 -2.43
CA GLU A 71 0.25 -23.96 -1.40
C GLU A 71 0.59 -22.57 -1.94
N ASP A 72 0.70 -22.46 -3.27
CA ASP A 72 0.99 -21.19 -3.90
C ASP A 72 -0.24 -20.29 -3.92
N PHE A 73 0.01 -19.01 -3.82
CA PHE A 73 -1.01 -17.99 -3.86
C PHE A 73 -0.78 -17.10 -5.08
N VAL A 74 -1.83 -16.77 -5.81
CA VAL A 74 -1.74 -15.93 -7.01
C VAL A 74 -2.57 -14.67 -6.80
N SER A 75 -1.99 -13.51 -7.08
CA SER A 75 -2.69 -12.25 -6.95
C SER A 75 -2.15 -11.22 -7.92
N TYR A 76 -2.99 -10.27 -8.31
CA TYR A 76 -2.51 -9.06 -8.96
C TYR A 76 -1.80 -8.18 -7.95
N VAL A 77 -0.70 -7.58 -8.38
CA VAL A 77 0.12 -6.68 -7.56
C VAL A 77 0.26 -5.36 -8.28
N LYS A 78 0.08 -4.26 -7.55
CA LYS A 78 0.26 -2.90 -8.06
C LYS A 78 1.65 -2.40 -7.69
N ALA A 79 2.34 -1.78 -8.65
CA ALA A 79 3.66 -1.20 -8.41
C ALA A 79 3.56 -0.02 -7.44
N GLU A 80 4.19 -0.14 -6.29
CA GLU A 80 4.28 0.92 -5.28
C GLU A 80 5.60 0.77 -4.52
N PRO A 81 6.34 1.87 -4.30
CA PRO A 81 7.59 1.79 -3.56
C PRO A 81 7.35 1.46 -2.09
N TYR A 82 8.24 0.65 -1.51
CA TYR A 82 8.23 0.40 -0.08
C TYR A 82 8.65 1.68 0.65
N GLU A 83 7.89 2.08 1.65
CA GLU A 83 8.17 3.26 2.44
C GLU A 83 8.57 2.88 3.86
N SER A 84 9.61 3.52 4.39
CA SER A 84 9.98 3.37 5.79
C SER A 84 8.90 3.96 6.69
N GLU A 85 8.88 3.56 7.97
CA GLU A 85 7.92 4.11 8.95
C GLU A 85 7.94 5.64 8.98
N ASN A 86 9.13 6.25 8.93
CA ASN A 86 9.25 7.70 8.92
C ASN A 86 8.63 8.32 7.67
N ALA A 87 8.86 7.73 6.50
CA ALA A 87 8.27 8.20 5.27
C ALA A 87 6.74 8.07 5.32
N ILE A 88 6.23 7.00 5.93
CA ILE A 88 4.80 6.78 6.08
C ILE A 88 4.18 7.86 6.97
N VAL A 89 4.82 8.17 8.08
CA VAL A 89 4.35 9.23 9.00
C VAL A 89 4.32 10.59 8.28
N TYR A 90 5.35 10.93 7.52
CA TYR A 90 5.36 12.15 6.74
C TYR A 90 4.26 12.17 5.69
N ARG A 91 4.01 11.05 5.05
CA ARG A 91 2.96 10.94 4.04
C ARG A 91 1.57 11.14 4.65
N ILE A 92 1.31 10.55 5.82
CA ILE A 92 0.05 10.76 6.54
C ILE A 92 -0.14 12.25 6.86
N ALA A 93 0.88 12.88 7.41
CA ALA A 93 0.84 14.30 7.75
C ALA A 93 0.58 15.16 6.51
N GLU A 94 1.28 14.87 5.42
CA GLU A 94 1.11 15.59 4.15
C GLU A 94 -0.30 15.43 3.59
N GLU A 95 -0.83 14.22 3.55
CA GLU A 95 -2.19 13.97 3.06
C GLU A 95 -3.24 14.69 3.89
N VAL A 96 -3.09 14.67 5.23
CA VAL A 96 -4.02 15.37 6.10
C VAL A 96 -3.94 16.87 5.90
N GLU A 97 -2.73 17.45 5.85
CA GLU A 97 -2.56 18.90 5.65
C GLU A 97 -3.11 19.34 4.28
N ASN A 98 -2.83 18.59 3.23
CA ASN A 98 -3.36 18.87 1.90
C ASN A 98 -4.89 18.80 1.89
N GLY A 99 -5.46 17.80 2.53
CA GLY A 99 -6.91 17.65 2.63
C GLY A 99 -7.56 18.80 3.39
N LEU A 100 -6.95 19.24 4.48
CA LEU A 100 -7.42 20.39 5.24
C LEU A 100 -7.45 21.67 4.38
N GLN A 101 -6.40 21.92 3.62
CA GLN A 101 -6.32 23.07 2.75
C GLN A 101 -7.35 23.01 1.61
N GLU A 102 -7.44 21.88 0.93
CA GLU A 102 -8.38 21.71 -0.19
C GLU A 102 -9.83 21.81 0.22
N LYS A 103 -10.18 21.31 1.40
CA LYS A 103 -11.55 21.29 1.90
C LYS A 103 -11.87 22.51 2.79
N HIS A 104 -10.89 23.36 3.04
CA HIS A 104 -11.03 24.55 3.88
C HIS A 104 -11.45 24.22 5.33
N PHE A 105 -10.92 23.12 5.86
CA PHE A 105 -11.12 22.74 7.25
C PHE A 105 -9.88 23.04 8.09
N ASN A 106 -10.09 23.26 9.39
CA ASN A 106 -9.01 23.20 10.37
C ASN A 106 -9.15 21.93 11.22
N LYS A 107 -8.12 21.61 12.01
CA LYS A 107 -8.10 20.40 12.83
C LYS A 107 -9.25 20.35 13.85
N ASN A 108 -9.62 21.49 14.42
CA ASN A 108 -10.74 21.55 15.37
C ASN A 108 -12.07 21.20 14.70
N GLN A 109 -12.28 21.70 13.50
CA GLN A 109 -13.50 21.40 12.72
C GLN A 109 -13.59 19.92 12.37
N VAL A 110 -12.48 19.33 11.94
CA VAL A 110 -12.41 17.90 11.60
C VAL A 110 -12.68 17.06 12.84
N ALA A 111 -12.04 17.38 13.97
CA ALA A 111 -12.26 16.67 15.21
C ALA A 111 -13.73 16.72 15.63
N GLN A 112 -14.36 17.88 15.52
CA GLN A 112 -15.76 18.09 15.84
C GLN A 112 -16.69 17.26 14.92
N ILE A 113 -16.42 17.27 13.63
CA ILE A 113 -17.19 16.49 12.65
C ILE A 113 -17.09 15.00 12.93
N LEU A 114 -15.89 14.52 13.27
CA LEU A 114 -15.64 13.11 13.55
C LEU A 114 -16.06 12.68 14.97
N GLY A 115 -16.34 13.64 15.84
CA GLY A 115 -16.72 13.33 17.22
C GLY A 115 -15.55 12.88 18.08
N VAL A 116 -14.36 13.36 17.83
CA VAL A 116 -13.13 13.01 18.56
C VAL A 116 -12.43 14.26 19.08
N ASP A 117 -11.51 14.08 20.02
CA ASP A 117 -10.68 15.19 20.52
C ASP A 117 -9.61 15.57 19.49
N ARG A 118 -9.23 16.85 19.50
CA ARG A 118 -8.15 17.32 18.63
C ARG A 118 -6.84 16.57 18.90
N SER A 119 -6.58 16.22 20.16
CA SER A 119 -5.38 15.44 20.54
C SER A 119 -5.36 14.07 19.85
N TYR A 120 -6.52 13.43 19.65
CA TYR A 120 -6.63 12.17 18.91
C TYR A 120 -6.13 12.34 17.48
N LEU A 121 -6.57 13.39 16.79
CA LEU A 121 -6.09 13.68 15.43
C LEU A 121 -4.59 13.95 15.41
N THR A 122 -4.07 14.69 16.39
CA THR A 122 -2.64 14.96 16.48
C THR A 122 -1.84 13.68 16.61
N HIS A 123 -2.28 12.74 17.44
CA HIS A 123 -1.62 11.43 17.59
C HIS A 123 -1.64 10.60 16.31
N ILE A 124 -2.74 10.65 15.56
CA ILE A 124 -2.83 9.97 14.26
C ILE A 124 -1.86 10.59 13.25
N ILE A 125 -1.82 11.91 13.16
CA ILE A 125 -0.95 12.63 12.22
C ILE A 125 0.53 12.37 12.55
N ASN A 126 0.88 12.29 13.82
CA ASN A 126 2.24 12.04 14.28
C ASN A 126 2.65 10.56 14.23
N GLY A 127 1.75 9.68 13.85
CA GLY A 127 2.03 8.24 13.79
C GLY A 127 2.02 7.54 15.15
N ASN A 128 1.63 8.23 16.22
CA ASN A 128 1.58 7.64 17.56
C ASN A 128 0.38 6.74 17.78
N LYS A 129 -0.62 6.84 16.91
CA LYS A 129 -1.85 6.05 16.98
C LYS A 129 -2.34 5.73 15.58
N THR A 130 -2.73 4.48 15.37
CA THR A 130 -3.34 4.04 14.11
C THR A 130 -4.86 4.05 14.28
N PRO A 131 -5.60 4.74 13.42
CA PRO A 131 -7.06 4.75 13.52
C PRO A 131 -7.64 3.37 13.19
N SER A 132 -8.85 3.09 13.71
CA SER A 132 -9.61 1.91 13.28
C SER A 132 -9.96 2.02 11.80
N PRO A 133 -10.25 0.91 11.10
CA PRO A 133 -10.67 0.97 9.69
C PRO A 133 -11.85 1.89 9.44
N ASP A 134 -12.83 1.90 10.33
CA ASP A 134 -13.99 2.79 10.22
C ASP A 134 -13.59 4.26 10.32
N MET A 135 -12.78 4.61 11.29
CA MET A 135 -12.30 5.98 11.48
C MET A 135 -11.39 6.40 10.32
N ALA A 136 -10.51 5.51 9.86
CA ALA A 136 -9.64 5.79 8.71
C ALA A 136 -10.44 6.12 7.46
N LYS A 137 -11.48 5.34 7.16
CA LYS A 137 -12.38 5.61 6.03
C LYS A 137 -13.08 6.95 6.17
N ARG A 138 -13.54 7.28 7.36
CA ARG A 138 -14.22 8.55 7.62
C ARG A 138 -13.28 9.74 7.41
N ILE A 139 -12.04 9.65 7.89
CA ILE A 139 -11.03 10.70 7.70
C ILE A 139 -10.71 10.85 6.21
N GLY A 140 -10.44 9.75 5.53
CA GLY A 140 -10.11 9.76 4.11
C GLY A 140 -11.25 10.32 3.25
N LEU A 141 -12.48 9.92 3.54
CA LEU A 141 -13.65 10.44 2.83
C LEU A 141 -13.84 11.94 3.06
N LEU A 142 -13.68 12.38 4.30
CA LEU A 142 -13.86 13.79 4.65
C LEU A 142 -12.79 14.69 4.01
N LEU A 143 -11.54 14.24 4.00
CA LEU A 143 -10.40 15.02 3.52
C LEU A 143 -10.02 14.72 2.07
N GLY A 144 -10.62 13.72 1.45
CA GLY A 144 -10.44 13.44 0.03
C GLY A 144 -9.17 12.68 -0.33
N PHE A 145 -8.70 11.77 0.52
CA PHE A 145 -7.56 10.93 0.20
C PHE A 145 -7.85 9.45 0.48
N ASP A 146 -6.97 8.58 -0.03
CA ASP A 146 -7.11 7.14 0.16
C ASP A 146 -6.77 6.77 1.60
N TRP A 147 -7.76 6.26 2.33
CA TRP A 147 -7.63 5.91 3.74
C TRP A 147 -6.61 4.79 3.99
N HIS A 148 -6.26 4.01 2.96
CA HIS A 148 -5.27 2.93 3.12
C HIS A 148 -3.88 3.45 3.50
N VAL A 149 -3.61 4.75 3.30
CA VAL A 149 -2.35 5.36 3.70
C VAL A 149 -2.05 5.16 5.19
N PHE A 150 -3.08 5.07 6.03
CA PHE A 150 -2.91 4.85 7.47
C PHE A 150 -2.34 3.48 7.80
N TYR A 151 -2.45 2.52 6.89
CA TYR A 151 -1.99 1.14 7.11
C TYR A 151 -0.79 0.77 6.25
N ALA A 152 -0.30 1.68 5.43
CA ALA A 152 0.90 1.44 4.63
C ALA A 152 2.08 1.17 5.55
N GLY A 153 2.75 0.03 5.35
CA GLY A 153 3.90 -0.38 6.16
C GLY A 153 3.56 -0.96 7.54
N THR A 154 2.28 -1.09 7.89
CA THR A 154 1.89 -1.83 9.10
C THR A 154 1.73 -3.30 8.74
N VAL A 155 2.65 -4.08 9.21
CA VAL A 155 2.70 -5.51 8.91
C VAL A 155 2.57 -6.31 10.20
#